data_ec03ec476e8deb9d9e596062bcf646fd
#
_entry.id   ec03ec476e8deb9d9e596062bcf646fd
#
_cell.length_a   1.000
_cell.length_b   1.000
_cell.length_c   1.000
_cell.angle_alpha   90.00
_cell.angle_beta   90.00
_cell.angle_gamma   90.00
#
_symmetry.space_group_name_H-M   'P 1'
#
loop_
_entity.id
_entity.type
_entity.pdbx_description
1 polymer ?
#
loop_
_entity_poly.entity_id
_entity_poly.type
_entity_poly.pdbx_seq_one_letter_code
_entity_poly.pdbx_strand_id
1 'polypeptide(L)'
;MWNIVLFSVIVGFSPPAINSNAEETPPPLAEIVHPIEWSRFTKKTTQTPNSTLTTKILSNATRHAHTWLTQTYADHPSKDRLLIPNKNHEYTIRPATSVAVGLAVAIRTGAADSIADISKENLTQQTTKLIKGVAAIHKSNGGNWGDHWQSSVWAAQLCRAGWMMWDDLDDETKEMICRVVVHEADRHIRPDYTVPYWNGKGGDSKAEENSWEAMILQQAVAMLPDHPNVDRWKQICSELQISAFARKSDMDRDSPILDGKSPKQWLRGYNLREDGIVINHGLIHNDYMSSFAHLQMQGFLVFSLAGIDAPETIDFNFDLIYRTLVTKQFDAPPYEPPGGTMFIPRKAEQYYPQGTDWSPLRFACFLGMDTIADLLGYDEGLPHKAAAWRTLRSERILEMQSRHEDGRMYAEEEFKSYPGREQMVFWMLSDAHLLQWLSDRGALAEKKNWLAE
;
A
#
# COMPACT_ATOMS: atom_id res chain seq x y z
N MET A 1 -2.21 44.42 -77.89
CA MET A 1 -2.40 44.98 -76.58
C MET A 1 -3.88 44.83 -76.20
N TRP A 2 -4.20 43.86 -75.42
CA TRP A 2 -5.59 43.67 -74.93
C TRP A 2 -5.53 43.60 -73.44
N ASN A 3 -6.14 44.58 -72.77
CA ASN A 3 -6.29 44.65 -71.31
C ASN A 3 -7.48 43.78 -70.90
N ILE A 4 -7.24 42.75 -70.08
CA ILE A 4 -8.27 41.97 -69.36
C ILE A 4 -8.44 42.54 -67.98
N VAL A 5 -9.60 43.11 -67.70
CA VAL A 5 -10.00 43.53 -66.35
C VAL A 5 -10.67 42.37 -65.67
N LEU A 6 -10.07 41.85 -64.57
CA LEU A 6 -10.65 40.82 -63.74
C LEU A 6 -11.46 41.51 -62.61
N PHE A 7 -12.77 41.26 -62.55
CA PHE A 7 -13.65 41.57 -61.45
C PHE A 7 -13.53 40.50 -60.37
N SER A 8 -13.02 40.80 -59.21
CA SER A 8 -13.08 39.90 -58.06
C SER A 8 -14.38 40.15 -57.29
N VAL A 9 -15.25 39.13 -57.27
CA VAL A 9 -16.40 39.11 -56.41
C VAL A 9 -15.96 38.58 -55.04
N ILE A 10 -15.96 39.43 -54.00
CA ILE A 10 -15.74 39.01 -52.62
C ILE A 10 -17.05 38.56 -52.06
N VAL A 11 -17.25 37.22 -51.96
CA VAL A 11 -18.35 36.62 -51.21
C VAL A 11 -17.95 36.64 -49.74
N GLY A 12 -18.56 37.52 -48.95
CA GLY A 12 -18.38 37.59 -47.52
C GLY A 12 -19.01 36.35 -46.84
N PHE A 13 -18.20 35.39 -46.42
CA PHE A 13 -18.65 34.37 -45.48
C PHE A 13 -18.55 34.95 -44.06
N SER A 14 -19.73 35.19 -43.43
CA SER A 14 -19.84 35.38 -41.99
C SER A 14 -19.60 34.04 -41.32
N PRO A 15 -18.64 33.89 -40.42
CA PRO A 15 -18.49 32.66 -39.65
C PRO A 15 -19.76 32.47 -38.77
N PRO A 16 -20.23 31.24 -38.58
CA PRO A 16 -21.34 30.95 -37.67
C PRO A 16 -20.93 31.40 -36.26
N ALA A 17 -21.83 32.01 -35.52
CA ALA A 17 -21.66 32.36 -34.14
C ALA A 17 -21.34 31.08 -33.37
N ILE A 18 -20.10 30.97 -32.83
CA ILE A 18 -19.72 29.94 -31.89
C ILE A 18 -20.56 30.27 -30.64
N ASN A 19 -21.60 29.42 -30.40
CA ASN A 19 -22.21 29.39 -29.08
C ASN A 19 -21.10 29.04 -28.09
N SER A 20 -20.69 29.99 -27.30
CA SER A 20 -19.91 29.78 -26.11
C SER A 20 -20.85 29.07 -25.10
N ASN A 21 -21.00 27.74 -25.24
CA ASN A 21 -21.36 26.96 -24.07
C ASN A 21 -20.31 27.29 -23.04
N ALA A 22 -20.70 27.94 -21.95
CA ALA A 22 -19.85 28.10 -20.79
C ALA A 22 -19.34 26.68 -20.48
N GLU A 23 -18.03 26.44 -20.60
CA GLU A 23 -17.43 25.20 -20.10
C GLU A 23 -17.81 25.14 -18.63
N GLU A 24 -18.73 24.25 -18.29
CA GLU A 24 -19.04 23.95 -16.90
C GLU A 24 -17.72 23.59 -16.23
N THR A 25 -17.34 24.37 -15.25
CA THR A 25 -16.17 24.04 -14.44
C THR A 25 -16.39 22.64 -13.87
N PRO A 26 -15.48 21.70 -14.11
CA PRO A 26 -15.67 20.34 -13.59
C PRO A 26 -15.89 20.40 -12.08
N PRO A 27 -16.75 19.54 -11.52
CA PRO A 27 -17.03 19.50 -10.09
C PRO A 27 -15.74 19.29 -9.30
N PRO A 28 -15.66 19.78 -8.06
CA PRO A 28 -14.54 19.49 -7.17
C PRO A 28 -14.31 17.96 -7.09
N LEU A 29 -13.05 17.53 -7.09
CA LEU A 29 -12.70 16.10 -7.05
C LEU A 29 -13.29 15.40 -5.81
N ALA A 30 -13.42 16.12 -4.70
CA ALA A 30 -14.01 15.59 -3.48
C ALA A 30 -15.48 15.17 -3.63
N GLU A 31 -16.21 15.72 -4.60
CA GLU A 31 -17.62 15.38 -4.85
C GLU A 31 -17.81 14.02 -5.55
N ILE A 32 -16.78 13.54 -6.24
CA ILE A 32 -16.80 12.23 -6.92
C ILE A 32 -16.15 11.12 -6.10
N VAL A 33 -15.75 11.40 -4.85
CA VAL A 33 -15.22 10.38 -3.93
C VAL A 33 -16.37 9.50 -3.45
N HIS A 34 -16.18 8.19 -3.53
CA HIS A 34 -17.03 7.22 -2.84
C HIS A 34 -16.51 7.05 -1.40
N PRO A 35 -17.23 7.56 -0.38
CA PRO A 35 -16.80 7.44 1.01
C PRO A 35 -16.93 5.99 1.49
N ILE A 36 -16.15 5.66 2.53
CA ILE A 36 -16.27 4.35 3.18
C ILE A 36 -17.60 4.29 3.95
N GLU A 37 -18.43 3.32 3.59
CA GLU A 37 -19.70 3.06 4.29
C GLU A 37 -19.45 2.27 5.59
N TRP A 38 -19.11 2.95 6.67
CA TRP A 38 -18.78 2.33 7.97
C TRP A 38 -19.91 1.47 8.55
N SER A 39 -21.16 1.72 8.18
CA SER A 39 -22.34 0.90 8.55
C SER A 39 -22.22 -0.57 8.12
N ARG A 40 -21.47 -0.87 7.07
CA ARG A 40 -21.20 -2.24 6.59
C ARG A 40 -20.42 -3.10 7.57
N PHE A 41 -19.68 -2.46 8.48
CA PHE A 41 -18.77 -3.12 9.41
C PHE A 41 -19.36 -3.27 10.83
N THR A 42 -20.67 -3.11 11.00
CA THR A 42 -21.34 -3.18 12.32
C THR A 42 -21.54 -4.60 12.83
N LYS A 43 -21.42 -5.61 11.98
CA LYS A 43 -21.56 -7.02 12.37
C LYS A 43 -20.49 -7.36 13.40
N LYS A 44 -20.93 -7.68 14.62
CA LYS A 44 -20.03 -8.21 15.66
C LYS A 44 -19.79 -9.68 15.39
N THR A 45 -18.51 -10.06 15.31
CA THR A 45 -18.08 -11.45 15.26
C THR A 45 -17.45 -11.85 16.59
N THR A 46 -17.34 -13.14 16.83
CA THR A 46 -16.59 -13.66 17.98
C THR A 46 -15.11 -13.30 17.79
N GLN A 47 -14.55 -12.61 18.79
CA GLN A 47 -13.11 -12.31 18.76
C GLN A 47 -12.31 -13.62 18.78
N THR A 48 -11.39 -13.75 17.84
CA THR A 48 -10.41 -14.83 17.81
C THR A 48 -9.18 -14.47 18.67
N PRO A 49 -8.36 -15.45 19.06
CA PRO A 49 -7.08 -15.14 19.72
C PRO A 49 -6.21 -14.16 18.90
N ASN A 50 -6.17 -14.31 17.58
CA ASN A 50 -5.41 -13.44 16.69
C ASN A 50 -5.99 -12.02 16.64
N SER A 51 -7.32 -11.84 16.69
CA SER A 51 -7.96 -10.52 16.79
C SER A 51 -7.52 -9.79 18.07
N THR A 52 -7.47 -10.51 19.18
CA THR A 52 -7.04 -9.95 20.48
C THR A 52 -5.57 -9.56 20.46
N LEU A 53 -4.70 -10.41 19.92
CA LEU A 53 -3.27 -10.15 19.81
C LEU A 53 -2.97 -8.94 18.93
N THR A 54 -3.55 -8.89 17.71
CA THR A 54 -3.32 -7.76 16.79
C THR A 54 -3.86 -6.43 17.33
N THR A 55 -5.02 -6.46 18.06
CA THR A 55 -5.54 -5.26 18.73
C THR A 55 -4.55 -4.74 19.77
N LYS A 56 -4.03 -5.62 20.63
CA LYS A 56 -3.08 -5.23 21.68
C LYS A 56 -1.76 -4.68 21.08
N ILE A 57 -1.25 -5.34 20.05
CA ILE A 57 -0.06 -4.91 19.32
C ILE A 57 -0.26 -3.50 18.76
N LEU A 58 -1.39 -3.27 18.08
CA LEU A 58 -1.69 -1.98 17.47
C LEU A 58 -1.89 -0.89 18.53
N SER A 59 -2.56 -1.19 19.64
CA SER A 59 -2.72 -0.22 20.75
C SER A 59 -1.38 0.24 21.31
N ASN A 60 -0.44 -0.69 21.54
CA ASN A 60 0.91 -0.35 22.01
C ASN A 60 1.66 0.52 20.98
N ALA A 61 1.65 0.11 19.72
CA ALA A 61 2.31 0.87 18.66
C ALA A 61 1.67 2.26 18.43
N THR A 62 0.36 2.40 18.65
CA THR A 62 -0.36 3.68 18.58
C THR A 62 0.13 4.66 19.64
N ARG A 63 0.39 4.19 20.87
CA ARG A 63 0.96 5.03 21.94
C ARG A 63 2.32 5.59 21.53
N HIS A 64 3.19 4.75 20.99
CA HIS A 64 4.50 5.21 20.49
C HIS A 64 4.36 6.19 19.33
N ALA A 65 3.50 5.89 18.37
CA ALA A 65 3.29 6.76 17.20
C ALA A 65 2.76 8.15 17.60
N HIS A 66 1.84 8.22 18.56
CA HIS A 66 1.35 9.49 19.10
C HIS A 66 2.46 10.28 19.82
N THR A 67 3.26 9.63 20.66
CA THR A 67 4.40 10.25 21.33
C THR A 67 5.41 10.79 20.32
N TRP A 68 5.78 9.99 19.34
CA TRP A 68 6.67 10.40 18.27
C TRP A 68 6.12 11.61 17.49
N LEU A 69 4.83 11.57 17.12
CA LEU A 69 4.18 12.62 16.37
C LEU A 69 4.25 13.97 17.09
N THR A 70 3.90 13.99 18.38
CA THR A 70 3.89 15.20 19.21
C THR A 70 5.28 15.75 19.53
N GLN A 71 6.29 14.88 19.55
CA GLN A 71 7.69 15.29 19.73
C GLN A 71 8.37 15.76 18.45
N THR A 72 7.91 15.27 17.29
CA THR A 72 8.57 15.52 16.00
C THR A 72 8.04 16.75 15.29
N TYR A 73 6.73 17.01 15.35
CA TYR A 73 6.09 18.06 14.59
C TYR A 73 5.39 19.10 15.47
N ALA A 74 5.70 20.36 15.22
CA ALA A 74 4.98 21.48 15.83
C ALA A 74 3.69 21.79 15.03
N ASP A 75 2.74 22.44 15.69
CA ASP A 75 1.60 23.04 14.99
C ASP A 75 2.07 24.13 14.00
N HIS A 76 1.46 24.16 12.82
CA HIS A 76 1.58 25.26 11.90
C HIS A 76 0.99 26.56 12.53
N PRO A 77 1.46 27.77 12.17
CA PRO A 77 0.89 29.02 12.70
C PRO A 77 -0.63 29.15 12.57
N SER A 78 -1.25 28.55 11.55
CA SER A 78 -2.71 28.47 11.39
C SER A 78 -3.40 27.51 12.40
N LYS A 79 -2.64 26.67 13.09
CA LYS A 79 -3.09 25.66 14.07
C LYS A 79 -4.03 24.55 13.52
N ASP A 80 -4.31 24.55 12.24
CA ASP A 80 -5.18 23.58 11.57
C ASP A 80 -4.43 22.39 10.99
N ARG A 81 -3.09 22.44 10.98
CA ARG A 81 -2.21 21.40 10.47
C ARG A 81 -0.88 21.35 11.20
N LEU A 82 -0.14 20.25 11.03
CA LEU A 82 1.24 20.12 11.50
C LEU A 82 2.23 20.72 10.50
N LEU A 83 3.35 21.21 11.03
CA LEU A 83 4.45 21.76 10.22
C LEU A 83 5.37 20.62 9.77
N ILE A 84 5.10 20.07 8.60
CA ILE A 84 5.92 19.03 8.00
C ILE A 84 7.02 19.67 7.15
N PRO A 85 8.29 19.21 7.23
CA PRO A 85 9.35 19.72 6.36
C PRO A 85 9.03 19.50 4.88
N ASN A 86 9.04 20.56 4.09
CA ASN A 86 8.69 20.52 2.66
C ASN A 86 9.85 19.95 1.81
N LYS A 87 10.14 18.67 1.95
CA LYS A 87 11.23 17.95 1.27
C LYS A 87 10.71 16.71 0.57
N ASN A 88 11.11 16.49 -0.68
CA ASN A 88 10.85 15.28 -1.44
C ASN A 88 11.87 14.19 -1.08
N HIS A 89 11.73 13.62 0.12
CA HIS A 89 12.69 12.66 0.65
C HIS A 89 12.02 11.59 1.51
N GLU A 90 12.46 10.35 1.34
CA GLU A 90 11.85 9.18 2.00
C GLU A 90 11.85 9.28 3.53
N TYR A 91 12.91 9.81 4.16
CA TYR A 91 13.00 9.95 5.62
C TYR A 91 12.18 11.12 6.18
N THR A 92 11.57 11.90 5.31
CA THR A 92 10.68 12.99 5.70
C THR A 92 9.22 12.62 5.52
N ILE A 93 8.85 12.10 4.35
CA ILE A 93 7.44 11.87 3.99
C ILE A 93 6.97 10.50 4.44
N ARG A 94 7.75 9.44 4.20
CA ARG A 94 7.35 8.06 4.56
C ARG A 94 6.99 7.87 6.04
N PRO A 95 7.76 8.39 7.03
CA PRO A 95 7.37 8.27 8.43
C PRO A 95 6.03 8.95 8.74
N ALA A 96 5.81 10.14 8.20
CA ALA A 96 4.59 10.90 8.40
C ALA A 96 3.36 10.20 7.83
N THR A 97 3.45 9.68 6.59
CA THR A 97 2.35 8.96 5.94
C THR A 97 2.08 7.60 6.58
N SER A 98 3.13 6.90 7.01
CA SER A 98 3.00 5.64 7.76
C SER A 98 2.29 5.84 9.09
N VAL A 99 2.60 6.92 9.81
CA VAL A 99 1.89 7.26 11.07
C VAL A 99 0.46 7.68 10.80
N ALA A 100 0.20 8.48 9.76
CA ALA A 100 -1.15 8.92 9.42
C ALA A 100 -2.09 7.72 9.17
N VAL A 101 -1.68 6.76 8.35
CA VAL A 101 -2.51 5.57 8.05
C VAL A 101 -2.67 4.66 9.26
N GLY A 102 -1.61 4.43 10.04
CA GLY A 102 -1.69 3.61 11.25
C GLY A 102 -2.63 4.19 12.31
N LEU A 103 -2.58 5.52 12.53
CA LEU A 103 -3.50 6.21 13.45
C LEU A 103 -4.95 6.17 12.95
N ALA A 104 -5.18 6.38 11.65
CA ALA A 104 -6.52 6.26 11.07
C ALA A 104 -7.11 4.86 11.29
N VAL A 105 -6.31 3.80 11.06
CA VAL A 105 -6.72 2.42 11.35
C VAL A 105 -7.03 2.24 12.84
N ALA A 106 -6.16 2.67 13.75
CA ALA A 106 -6.37 2.50 15.18
C ALA A 106 -7.65 3.19 15.68
N ILE A 107 -7.93 4.40 15.17
CA ILE A 107 -9.14 5.18 15.49
C ILE A 107 -10.40 4.47 14.98
N ARG A 108 -10.40 4.08 13.69
CA ARG A 108 -11.61 3.54 13.04
C ARG A 108 -11.94 2.10 13.43
N THR A 109 -10.95 1.31 13.80
CA THR A 109 -11.16 -0.07 14.26
C THR A 109 -11.43 -0.18 15.76
N GLY A 110 -11.24 0.91 16.52
CA GLY A 110 -11.38 0.94 17.98
C GLY A 110 -10.15 0.42 18.74
N ALA A 111 -9.04 0.13 18.06
CA ALA A 111 -7.80 -0.30 18.74
C ALA A 111 -7.23 0.82 19.64
N ALA A 112 -7.52 2.09 19.33
CA ALA A 112 -7.13 3.24 20.13
C ALA A 112 -7.94 3.38 21.42
N ASP A 113 -9.15 2.81 21.51
CA ASP A 113 -10.06 2.99 22.64
C ASP A 113 -9.52 2.36 23.96
N SER A 114 -8.54 1.48 23.87
CA SER A 114 -7.88 0.84 25.03
C SER A 114 -6.68 1.63 25.59
N ILE A 115 -6.32 2.78 25.01
CA ILE A 115 -5.16 3.58 25.41
C ILE A 115 -5.62 4.59 26.49
N ALA A 116 -5.25 4.35 27.75
CA ALA A 116 -5.78 5.11 28.87
C ALA A 116 -5.39 6.60 28.89
N ASP A 117 -4.18 6.92 28.37
CA ASP A 117 -3.56 8.24 28.51
C ASP A 117 -3.81 9.18 27.33
N ILE A 118 -4.52 8.72 26.29
CA ILE A 118 -4.73 9.48 25.05
C ILE A 118 -6.23 9.44 24.71
N SER A 119 -6.90 10.60 24.75
CA SER A 119 -8.30 10.63 24.35
C SER A 119 -8.44 10.44 22.82
N LYS A 120 -9.53 9.81 22.42
CA LYS A 120 -9.86 9.60 21.00
C LYS A 120 -9.95 10.92 20.24
N GLU A 121 -10.52 11.95 20.87
CA GLU A 121 -10.65 13.29 20.30
C GLU A 121 -9.28 13.92 20.02
N ASN A 122 -8.33 13.78 20.97
CA ASN A 122 -6.96 14.27 20.77
C ASN A 122 -6.27 13.53 19.63
N LEU A 123 -6.39 12.19 19.61
CA LEU A 123 -5.79 11.36 18.56
C LEU A 123 -6.38 11.69 17.19
N THR A 124 -7.70 11.87 17.08
CA THR A 124 -8.39 12.29 15.86
C THR A 124 -7.89 13.66 15.39
N GLN A 125 -7.81 14.64 16.28
CA GLN A 125 -7.32 15.98 15.97
C GLN A 125 -5.86 15.96 15.46
N GLN A 126 -4.98 15.23 16.13
CA GLN A 126 -3.58 15.13 15.72
C GLN A 126 -3.44 14.42 14.36
N THR A 127 -4.25 13.38 14.13
CA THR A 127 -4.27 12.64 12.86
C THR A 127 -4.75 13.53 11.69
N THR A 128 -5.83 14.28 11.86
CA THR A 128 -6.34 15.19 10.82
C THR A 128 -5.35 16.32 10.53
N LYS A 129 -4.71 16.90 11.55
CA LYS A 129 -3.64 17.89 11.37
C LYS A 129 -2.43 17.32 10.61
N LEU A 130 -2.04 16.06 10.90
CA LEU A 130 -0.96 15.38 10.18
C LEU A 130 -1.33 15.19 8.71
N ILE A 131 -2.52 14.64 8.43
CA ILE A 131 -3.02 14.43 7.07
C ILE A 131 -2.99 15.74 6.28
N LYS A 132 -3.58 16.82 6.83
CA LYS A 132 -3.58 18.15 6.20
C LYS A 132 -2.18 18.69 5.98
N GLY A 133 -1.28 18.53 6.97
CA GLY A 133 0.11 18.98 6.87
C GLY A 133 0.90 18.31 5.76
N VAL A 134 0.76 16.99 5.62
CA VAL A 134 1.43 16.22 4.56
C VAL A 134 0.82 16.51 3.18
N ALA A 135 -0.51 16.57 3.08
CA ALA A 135 -1.20 16.86 1.84
C ALA A 135 -0.82 18.26 1.29
N ALA A 136 -0.76 19.28 2.16
CA ALA A 136 -0.47 20.66 1.78
C ALA A 136 0.92 20.85 1.15
N ILE A 137 1.88 19.98 1.44
CA ILE A 137 3.23 20.05 0.88
C ILE A 137 3.48 19.12 -0.31
N HIS A 138 2.42 18.49 -0.85
CA HIS A 138 2.49 17.74 -2.09
C HIS A 138 2.51 18.67 -3.32
N LYS A 139 3.15 18.23 -4.40
CA LYS A 139 3.27 19.01 -5.66
C LYS A 139 1.91 19.46 -6.21
N SER A 140 0.91 18.60 -6.18
CA SER A 140 -0.45 18.94 -6.63
C SER A 140 -1.11 20.06 -5.80
N ASN A 141 -0.56 20.35 -4.62
CA ASN A 141 -1.03 21.41 -3.71
C ASN A 141 0.00 22.53 -3.54
N GLY A 142 0.99 22.63 -4.44
CA GLY A 142 2.01 23.69 -4.43
C GLY A 142 3.23 23.42 -3.56
N GLY A 143 3.39 22.21 -3.04
CA GLY A 143 4.56 21.79 -2.28
C GLY A 143 5.65 21.13 -3.13
N ASN A 144 6.55 20.39 -2.49
CA ASN A 144 7.74 19.83 -3.14
C ASN A 144 7.74 18.31 -3.29
N TRP A 145 7.03 17.53 -2.44
CA TRP A 145 7.04 16.07 -2.56
C TRP A 145 6.03 15.55 -3.59
N GLY A 146 6.33 14.43 -4.18
CA GLY A 146 5.61 13.80 -5.29
C GLY A 146 6.55 13.52 -6.46
N ASP A 147 6.11 12.69 -7.39
CA ASP A 147 6.90 12.21 -8.54
C ASP A 147 8.27 11.58 -8.13
N HIS A 148 8.38 11.11 -6.90
CA HIS A 148 9.53 10.35 -6.41
C HIS A 148 9.32 8.86 -6.70
N TRP A 149 10.40 8.09 -6.84
CA TRP A 149 10.30 6.65 -7.09
C TRP A 149 9.53 5.86 -6.00
N GLN A 150 9.37 6.44 -4.81
CA GLN A 150 8.56 5.90 -3.71
C GLN A 150 7.26 6.70 -3.46
N SER A 151 6.96 7.76 -4.21
CA SER A 151 5.82 8.63 -3.88
C SER A 151 4.48 7.92 -3.99
N SER A 152 4.35 6.90 -4.81
CA SER A 152 3.15 6.06 -4.91
C SER A 152 2.76 5.42 -3.57
N VAL A 153 3.72 4.85 -2.83
CA VAL A 153 3.43 4.25 -1.52
C VAL A 153 3.08 5.31 -0.48
N TRP A 154 3.79 6.46 -0.49
CA TRP A 154 3.50 7.55 0.45
C TRP A 154 2.11 8.16 0.19
N ALA A 155 1.77 8.37 -1.07
CA ALA A 155 0.47 8.87 -1.48
C ALA A 155 -0.65 7.88 -1.14
N ALA A 156 -0.45 6.59 -1.41
CA ALA A 156 -1.43 5.56 -1.05
C ALA A 156 -1.70 5.52 0.46
N GLN A 157 -0.66 5.61 1.30
CA GLN A 157 -0.80 5.69 2.75
C GLN A 157 -1.57 6.94 3.18
N LEU A 158 -1.18 8.13 2.66
CA LEU A 158 -1.82 9.40 2.98
C LEU A 158 -3.29 9.40 2.56
N CYS A 159 -3.57 8.99 1.32
CA CYS A 159 -4.92 9.01 0.78
C CYS A 159 -5.82 8.00 1.48
N ARG A 160 -5.31 6.80 1.86
CA ARG A 160 -6.06 5.85 2.68
C ARG A 160 -6.36 6.42 4.06
N ALA A 161 -5.40 7.09 4.71
CA ALA A 161 -5.63 7.77 5.97
C ALA A 161 -6.71 8.85 5.85
N GLY A 162 -6.62 9.71 4.84
CA GLY A 162 -7.62 10.76 4.57
C GLY A 162 -8.99 10.18 4.28
N TRP A 163 -9.06 9.12 3.46
CA TRP A 163 -10.31 8.45 3.13
C TRP A 163 -10.96 7.77 4.34
N MET A 164 -10.17 7.13 5.20
CA MET A 164 -10.67 6.56 6.46
C MET A 164 -11.16 7.64 7.43
N MET A 165 -10.54 8.82 7.43
CA MET A 165 -10.90 9.96 8.31
C MET A 165 -11.83 10.97 7.61
N TRP A 166 -12.46 10.62 6.50
CA TRP A 166 -13.16 11.53 5.59
C TRP A 166 -14.15 12.47 6.29
N ASP A 167 -14.93 11.93 7.23
CA ASP A 167 -15.95 12.70 7.97
C ASP A 167 -15.35 13.69 8.98
N ASP A 168 -14.08 13.51 9.37
CA ASP A 168 -13.38 14.39 10.31
C ASP A 168 -12.54 15.48 9.59
N LEU A 169 -12.47 15.45 8.25
CA LEU A 169 -11.69 16.40 7.46
C LEU A 169 -12.54 17.58 7.02
N ASP A 170 -11.93 18.76 6.96
CA ASP A 170 -12.50 19.92 6.26
C ASP A 170 -12.45 19.76 4.74
N ASP A 171 -13.28 20.54 4.02
CA ASP A 171 -13.42 20.42 2.57
C ASP A 171 -12.12 20.76 1.82
N GLU A 172 -11.31 21.69 2.33
CA GLU A 172 -9.99 22.00 1.77
C GLU A 172 -9.07 20.78 1.83
N THR A 173 -9.05 20.08 2.96
CA THR A 173 -8.24 18.88 3.15
C THR A 173 -8.71 17.72 2.29
N LYS A 174 -10.03 17.51 2.15
CA LYS A 174 -10.62 16.52 1.26
C LYS A 174 -10.17 16.76 -0.19
N GLU A 175 -10.28 17.98 -0.66
CA GLU A 175 -9.86 18.35 -2.02
C GLU A 175 -8.34 18.22 -2.22
N MET A 176 -7.53 18.55 -1.22
CA MET A 176 -6.07 18.32 -1.26
C MET A 176 -5.74 16.83 -1.41
N ILE A 177 -6.41 15.96 -0.67
CA ILE A 177 -6.24 14.49 -0.76
C ILE A 177 -6.61 13.98 -2.14
N CYS A 178 -7.72 14.45 -2.71
CA CYS A 178 -8.14 14.07 -4.06
C CYS A 178 -7.11 14.49 -5.11
N ARG A 179 -6.57 15.70 -5.01
CA ARG A 179 -5.48 16.13 -5.91
C ARG A 179 -4.21 15.28 -5.78
N VAL A 180 -3.88 14.81 -4.57
CA VAL A 180 -2.74 13.90 -4.36
C VAL A 180 -2.98 12.56 -5.04
N VAL A 181 -4.13 11.92 -4.81
CA VAL A 181 -4.40 10.59 -5.37
C VAL A 181 -4.46 10.63 -6.90
N VAL A 182 -5.13 11.63 -7.48
CA VAL A 182 -5.22 11.78 -8.94
C VAL A 182 -3.85 12.06 -9.55
N HIS A 183 -3.06 12.98 -8.98
CA HIS A 183 -1.72 13.33 -9.49
C HIS A 183 -0.79 12.11 -9.55
N GLU A 184 -0.73 11.35 -8.47
CA GLU A 184 0.16 10.19 -8.39
C GLU A 184 -0.36 8.99 -9.19
N ALA A 185 -1.68 8.79 -9.31
CA ALA A 185 -2.26 7.77 -10.19
C ALA A 185 -2.07 8.12 -11.67
N ASP A 186 -2.31 9.37 -12.05
CA ASP A 186 -2.15 9.84 -13.44
C ASP A 186 -0.69 9.84 -13.90
N ARG A 187 0.27 9.86 -12.98
CA ARG A 187 1.68 9.67 -13.31
C ARG A 187 1.91 8.41 -14.15
N HIS A 188 1.20 7.33 -13.85
CA HIS A 188 1.34 6.03 -14.50
C HIS A 188 0.76 5.97 -15.92
N ILE A 189 -0.10 6.92 -16.28
CA ILE A 189 -0.69 7.01 -17.62
C ILE A 189 -0.02 8.07 -18.51
N ARG A 190 1.00 8.77 -17.99
CA ARG A 190 1.78 9.74 -18.79
C ARG A 190 2.70 9.02 -19.77
N PRO A 191 2.89 9.56 -21.00
CA PRO A 191 3.72 8.90 -22.02
C PRO A 191 5.21 8.79 -21.65
N ASP A 192 5.69 9.65 -20.75
CA ASP A 192 7.09 9.68 -20.30
C ASP A 192 7.35 8.77 -19.09
N TYR A 193 6.32 8.10 -18.55
CA TYR A 193 6.46 7.19 -17.42
C TYR A 193 6.30 5.73 -17.87
N THR A 194 7.33 4.92 -17.63
CA THR A 194 7.37 3.53 -18.11
C THR A 194 7.25 2.56 -16.93
N VAL A 195 6.18 1.82 -16.90
CA VAL A 195 5.91 0.70 -16.00
C VAL A 195 5.30 -0.45 -16.83
N PRO A 196 5.33 -1.69 -16.38
CA PRO A 196 6.02 -2.20 -15.18
C PRO A 196 7.54 -2.30 -15.34
N TYR A 197 8.22 -2.49 -14.20
CA TYR A 197 9.65 -2.74 -14.15
C TYR A 197 9.95 -4.23 -14.17
N TRP A 198 11.11 -4.60 -14.71
CA TRP A 198 11.52 -5.98 -14.87
C TRP A 198 12.87 -6.24 -14.24
N ASN A 199 13.10 -7.51 -13.87
CA ASN A 199 14.37 -7.99 -13.36
C ASN A 199 15.52 -7.53 -14.27
N GLY A 200 16.35 -6.65 -13.74
CA GLY A 200 17.31 -5.90 -14.54
C GLY A 200 18.72 -6.49 -14.50
N LYS A 201 19.69 -5.68 -14.89
CA LYS A 201 21.11 -6.00 -14.80
C LYS A 201 21.49 -6.29 -13.34
N GLY A 202 22.09 -7.47 -13.09
CA GLY A 202 22.48 -7.91 -11.76
C GLY A 202 21.49 -8.86 -11.08
N GLY A 203 20.32 -9.10 -11.65
CA GLY A 203 19.35 -10.06 -11.13
C GLY A 203 18.49 -9.54 -9.98
N ASP A 204 18.59 -8.27 -9.59
CA ASP A 204 17.75 -7.67 -8.57
C ASP A 204 16.30 -7.57 -9.09
N SER A 205 15.39 -8.09 -8.29
CA SER A 205 13.96 -8.07 -8.56
C SER A 205 13.42 -6.63 -8.55
N LYS A 206 12.43 -6.38 -9.40
CA LYS A 206 11.62 -5.16 -9.43
C LYS A 206 10.20 -5.39 -8.90
N ALA A 207 10.01 -6.45 -8.13
CA ALA A 207 8.74 -6.76 -7.48
C ALA A 207 8.31 -5.64 -6.52
N GLU A 208 9.25 -5.02 -5.80
CA GLU A 208 8.98 -3.91 -4.88
C GLU A 208 8.41 -2.70 -5.61
N GLU A 209 9.11 -2.24 -6.62
CA GLU A 209 8.72 -1.05 -7.38
C GLU A 209 7.34 -1.25 -8.02
N ASN A 210 7.09 -2.40 -8.63
CA ASN A 210 5.77 -2.70 -9.21
C ASN A 210 4.67 -2.75 -8.14
N SER A 211 4.96 -3.31 -6.96
CA SER A 211 4.02 -3.35 -5.84
C SER A 211 3.70 -1.95 -5.31
N TRP A 212 4.70 -1.07 -5.17
CA TRP A 212 4.50 0.30 -4.74
C TRP A 212 3.67 1.11 -5.73
N GLU A 213 3.99 0.97 -7.01
CA GLU A 213 3.26 1.69 -8.07
C GLU A 213 1.80 1.22 -8.15
N ALA A 214 1.53 -0.07 -7.92
CA ALA A 214 0.17 -0.59 -7.88
C ALA A 214 -0.67 -0.02 -6.72
N MET A 215 -0.06 0.27 -5.56
CA MET A 215 -0.79 0.72 -4.37
C MET A 215 -1.60 2.00 -4.59
N ILE A 216 -1.02 3.00 -5.27
CA ILE A 216 -1.74 4.26 -5.51
C ILE A 216 -2.86 4.10 -6.52
N LEU A 217 -2.69 3.21 -7.51
CA LEU A 217 -3.72 2.88 -8.48
C LEU A 217 -4.88 2.14 -7.82
N GLN A 218 -4.60 1.18 -6.93
CA GLN A 218 -5.62 0.51 -6.12
C GLN A 218 -6.42 1.53 -5.29
N GLN A 219 -5.71 2.47 -4.64
CA GLN A 219 -6.34 3.53 -3.85
C GLN A 219 -7.20 4.47 -4.70
N ALA A 220 -6.72 4.86 -5.88
CA ALA A 220 -7.44 5.74 -6.80
C ALA A 220 -8.72 5.09 -7.31
N VAL A 221 -8.66 3.83 -7.75
CA VAL A 221 -9.83 3.07 -8.23
C VAL A 221 -10.87 2.91 -7.11
N ALA A 222 -10.43 2.63 -5.88
CA ALA A 222 -11.34 2.44 -4.75
C ALA A 222 -12.02 3.75 -4.30
N MET A 223 -11.30 4.87 -4.31
CA MET A 223 -11.84 6.18 -3.90
C MET A 223 -12.66 6.88 -4.97
N LEU A 224 -12.25 6.75 -6.23
CA LEU A 224 -12.72 7.54 -7.36
C LEU A 224 -13.17 6.65 -8.53
N PRO A 225 -14.11 5.70 -8.32
CA PRO A 225 -14.52 4.75 -9.35
C PRO A 225 -15.17 5.42 -10.58
N ASP A 226 -15.68 6.65 -10.43
CA ASP A 226 -16.30 7.43 -11.52
C ASP A 226 -15.34 8.41 -12.20
N HIS A 227 -14.04 8.35 -11.88
CA HIS A 227 -13.04 9.23 -12.49
C HIS A 227 -12.82 8.86 -13.98
N PRO A 228 -12.66 9.83 -14.90
CA PRO A 228 -12.47 9.56 -16.34
C PRO A 228 -11.30 8.64 -16.69
N ASN A 229 -10.27 8.58 -15.84
CA ASN A 229 -9.07 7.75 -16.05
C ASN A 229 -9.15 6.37 -15.38
N VAL A 230 -10.26 6.00 -14.71
CA VAL A 230 -10.38 4.80 -13.88
C VAL A 230 -10.04 3.53 -14.64
N ASP A 231 -10.50 3.36 -15.87
CA ASP A 231 -10.23 2.16 -16.68
C ASP A 231 -8.74 2.02 -17.03
N ARG A 232 -8.06 3.15 -17.28
CA ARG A 232 -6.62 3.16 -17.52
C ARG A 232 -5.86 2.81 -16.24
N TRP A 233 -6.30 3.33 -15.09
CA TRP A 233 -5.73 2.96 -13.78
C TRP A 233 -5.90 1.48 -13.48
N LYS A 234 -7.10 0.92 -13.71
CA LYS A 234 -7.39 -0.52 -13.57
C LYS A 234 -6.44 -1.36 -14.44
N GLN A 235 -6.30 -1.03 -15.71
CA GLN A 235 -5.46 -1.80 -16.63
C GLN A 235 -3.99 -1.78 -16.19
N ILE A 236 -3.43 -0.62 -15.86
CA ILE A 236 -2.03 -0.52 -15.42
C ILE A 236 -1.82 -1.20 -14.06
N CYS A 237 -2.80 -1.09 -13.17
CA CYS A 237 -2.76 -1.79 -11.89
C CYS A 237 -2.64 -3.31 -12.07
N SER A 238 -3.51 -3.92 -12.91
CA SER A 238 -3.41 -5.35 -13.22
C SER A 238 -2.07 -5.73 -13.84
N GLU A 239 -1.54 -4.91 -14.77
CA GLU A 239 -0.23 -5.16 -15.38
C GLU A 239 0.92 -5.10 -14.35
N LEU A 240 0.88 -4.15 -13.40
CA LEU A 240 1.84 -4.05 -12.30
C LEU A 240 1.77 -5.23 -11.34
N GLN A 241 0.56 -5.62 -10.95
CA GLN A 241 0.33 -6.72 -10.02
C GLN A 241 0.85 -8.06 -10.54
N ILE A 242 0.47 -8.43 -11.77
CA ILE A 242 0.93 -9.68 -12.36
C ILE A 242 2.45 -9.66 -12.64
N SER A 243 3.00 -8.49 -12.97
CA SER A 243 4.42 -8.31 -13.27
C SER A 243 5.31 -8.40 -12.03
N ALA A 244 4.79 -7.99 -10.86
CA ALA A 244 5.56 -8.00 -9.62
C ALA A 244 6.09 -9.40 -9.28
N PHE A 245 5.26 -10.44 -9.46
CA PHE A 245 5.59 -11.81 -9.07
C PHE A 245 5.61 -12.78 -10.25
N ALA A 246 5.86 -12.27 -11.46
CA ALA A 246 6.02 -13.09 -12.65
C ALA A 246 7.34 -13.90 -12.63
N ARG A 247 7.25 -15.16 -13.02
CA ARG A 247 8.40 -16.02 -13.36
C ARG A 247 8.64 -16.01 -14.86
N LYS A 248 9.83 -16.43 -15.28
CA LYS A 248 10.13 -16.56 -16.71
C LYS A 248 9.16 -17.51 -17.41
N SER A 249 8.84 -18.65 -16.80
CA SER A 249 7.89 -19.64 -17.34
C SER A 249 6.46 -19.11 -17.48
N ASP A 250 6.08 -18.10 -16.72
CA ASP A 250 4.74 -17.51 -16.81
C ASP A 250 4.54 -16.73 -18.12
N MET A 251 5.61 -16.25 -18.75
CA MET A 251 5.55 -15.53 -20.03
C MET A 251 5.03 -16.37 -21.21
N ASP A 252 5.05 -17.69 -21.10
CA ASP A 252 4.57 -18.61 -22.13
C ASP A 252 3.21 -19.26 -21.77
N ARG A 253 2.62 -18.90 -20.62
CA ARG A 253 1.38 -19.50 -20.13
C ARG A 253 0.14 -18.85 -20.73
N ASP A 254 -0.73 -19.69 -21.32
CA ASP A 254 -2.03 -19.29 -21.84
C ASP A 254 -3.17 -19.37 -20.79
N SER A 255 -2.86 -19.79 -19.57
CA SER A 255 -3.80 -19.90 -18.43
C SER A 255 -3.11 -19.68 -17.08
N PRO A 256 -3.82 -19.28 -16.01
CA PRO A 256 -5.24 -18.90 -16.00
C PRO A 256 -5.51 -17.60 -16.77
N ILE A 257 -6.77 -17.32 -17.07
CA ILE A 257 -7.19 -15.99 -17.53
C ILE A 257 -7.41 -15.15 -16.28
N LEU A 258 -6.76 -13.98 -16.22
CA LEU A 258 -6.81 -13.04 -15.10
C LEU A 258 -7.09 -11.65 -15.67
N ASP A 259 -8.15 -11.02 -15.17
CA ASP A 259 -8.63 -9.73 -15.70
C ASP A 259 -8.71 -9.74 -17.23
N GLY A 260 -9.28 -10.82 -17.77
CA GLY A 260 -9.56 -11.00 -19.20
C GLY A 260 -8.38 -11.37 -20.08
N LYS A 261 -7.15 -11.53 -19.55
CA LYS A 261 -5.95 -11.89 -20.32
C LYS A 261 -5.17 -13.04 -19.67
N SER A 262 -4.46 -13.82 -20.47
CA SER A 262 -3.50 -14.81 -19.98
C SER A 262 -2.21 -14.14 -19.49
N PRO A 263 -1.40 -14.81 -18.63
CA PRO A 263 -0.09 -14.31 -18.25
C PRO A 263 0.78 -13.92 -19.45
N LYS A 264 0.81 -14.73 -20.49
CA LYS A 264 1.51 -14.45 -21.76
C LYS A 264 1.08 -13.14 -22.43
N GLN A 265 -0.17 -12.76 -22.31
CA GLN A 265 -0.69 -11.51 -22.87
C GLN A 265 -0.38 -10.29 -21.99
N TRP A 266 -0.23 -10.49 -20.69
CA TRP A 266 0.14 -9.45 -19.74
C TRP A 266 1.63 -9.19 -19.69
N LEU A 267 2.46 -10.26 -19.69
CA LEU A 267 3.86 -10.20 -19.29
C LEU A 267 4.80 -9.90 -20.44
N ARG A 268 5.78 -9.02 -20.18
CA ARG A 268 6.90 -8.68 -21.07
C ARG A 268 8.26 -9.00 -20.44
N GLY A 269 8.26 -9.51 -19.22
CA GLY A 269 9.43 -9.86 -18.44
C GLY A 269 9.05 -10.62 -17.15
N TYR A 270 9.98 -10.73 -16.22
CA TYR A 270 9.79 -11.46 -14.97
C TYR A 270 10.62 -10.85 -13.84
N ASN A 271 10.24 -11.16 -12.59
CA ASN A 271 10.86 -10.64 -11.37
C ASN A 271 11.19 -11.71 -10.33
N LEU A 272 10.66 -12.93 -10.50
CA LEU A 272 10.93 -14.07 -9.63
C LEU A 272 11.78 -15.14 -10.32
N ARG A 273 12.50 -15.90 -9.49
CA ARG A 273 13.01 -17.21 -9.91
C ARG A 273 11.86 -18.21 -10.06
N GLU A 274 12.10 -19.30 -10.81
CA GLU A 274 11.10 -20.34 -11.06
C GLU A 274 10.55 -20.99 -9.76
N ASP A 275 11.34 -21.00 -8.70
CA ASP A 275 10.99 -21.53 -7.39
C ASP A 275 10.35 -20.48 -6.45
N GLY A 276 9.98 -19.30 -6.93
CA GLY A 276 9.35 -18.26 -6.13
C GLY A 276 10.31 -17.43 -5.28
N ILE A 277 11.62 -17.62 -5.42
CA ILE A 277 12.62 -16.82 -4.69
C ILE A 277 12.73 -15.42 -5.31
N VAL A 278 12.78 -14.42 -4.43
CA VAL A 278 13.20 -13.06 -4.76
C VAL A 278 14.69 -12.91 -4.51
N ILE A 279 15.42 -12.45 -5.54
CA ILE A 279 16.81 -11.98 -5.39
C ILE A 279 16.74 -10.46 -5.31
N ASN A 280 17.35 -9.89 -4.26
CA ASN A 280 17.53 -8.45 -4.15
C ASN A 280 18.80 -8.17 -3.35
N HIS A 281 19.48 -7.06 -3.62
CA HIS A 281 20.82 -6.73 -3.08
C HIS A 281 21.84 -7.87 -3.28
N GLY A 282 21.68 -8.69 -4.32
CA GLY A 282 22.52 -9.85 -4.60
C GLY A 282 22.28 -11.06 -3.69
N LEU A 283 21.25 -11.04 -2.84
CA LEU A 283 20.94 -12.09 -1.86
C LEU A 283 19.58 -12.75 -2.15
N ILE A 284 19.42 -13.99 -1.68
CA ILE A 284 18.10 -14.57 -1.44
C ILE A 284 17.49 -13.79 -0.27
N HIS A 285 16.44 -13.02 -0.56
CA HIS A 285 16.01 -11.98 0.36
C HIS A 285 14.61 -12.26 0.93
N ASN A 286 14.57 -12.96 2.07
CA ASN A 286 13.30 -13.30 2.76
C ASN A 286 12.43 -12.08 3.05
N ASP A 287 13.06 -10.99 3.51
CA ASP A 287 12.33 -9.77 3.88
C ASP A 287 11.63 -9.16 2.67
N TYR A 288 12.28 -9.18 1.50
CA TYR A 288 11.64 -8.72 0.27
C TYR A 288 10.52 -9.66 -0.19
N MET A 289 10.67 -10.98 -0.05
CA MET A 289 9.59 -11.93 -0.34
C MET A 289 8.33 -11.63 0.48
N SER A 290 8.50 -11.26 1.75
CA SER A 290 7.38 -10.93 2.65
C SER A 290 6.89 -9.50 2.46
N SER A 291 7.80 -8.54 2.33
CA SER A 291 7.48 -7.11 2.23
C SER A 291 6.72 -6.79 0.94
N PHE A 292 7.17 -7.33 -0.19
CA PHE A 292 6.55 -7.05 -1.48
C PHE A 292 5.20 -7.71 -1.64
N ALA A 293 5.07 -8.95 -1.17
CA ALA A 293 3.79 -9.61 -1.14
C ALA A 293 2.79 -8.84 -0.25
N HIS A 294 3.24 -8.35 0.92
CA HIS A 294 2.43 -7.48 1.77
C HIS A 294 2.01 -6.20 1.03
N LEU A 295 2.94 -5.51 0.39
CA LEU A 295 2.66 -4.29 -0.38
C LEU A 295 1.64 -4.53 -1.49
N GLN A 296 1.79 -5.61 -2.26
CA GLN A 296 0.84 -5.96 -3.32
C GLN A 296 -0.56 -6.26 -2.77
N MET A 297 -0.63 -6.94 -1.62
CA MET A 297 -1.89 -7.29 -0.97
C MET A 297 -2.63 -6.11 -0.32
N GLN A 298 -2.02 -4.91 -0.29
CA GLN A 298 -2.69 -3.69 0.17
C GLN A 298 -4.02 -3.42 -0.54
N GLY A 299 -4.13 -3.87 -1.79
CA GLY A 299 -5.38 -3.80 -2.54
C GLY A 299 -6.55 -4.46 -1.83
N PHE A 300 -6.36 -5.62 -1.21
CA PHE A 300 -7.45 -6.27 -0.46
C PHE A 300 -7.99 -5.37 0.66
N LEU A 301 -7.14 -4.58 1.32
CA LEU A 301 -7.57 -3.62 2.34
C LEU A 301 -8.45 -2.52 1.75
N VAL A 302 -7.99 -1.87 0.67
CA VAL A 302 -8.74 -0.75 0.09
C VAL A 302 -10.02 -1.20 -0.61
N PHE A 303 -10.01 -2.32 -1.33
CA PHE A 303 -11.20 -2.86 -1.98
C PHE A 303 -12.23 -3.37 -0.97
N SER A 304 -11.79 -3.99 0.13
CA SER A 304 -12.67 -4.36 1.26
C SER A 304 -13.31 -3.13 1.90
N LEU A 305 -12.54 -2.06 2.12
CA LEU A 305 -13.06 -0.79 2.65
C LEU A 305 -14.08 -0.15 1.69
N ALA A 306 -13.82 -0.18 0.39
CA ALA A 306 -14.73 0.30 -0.64
C ALA A 306 -15.99 -0.57 -0.78
N GLY A 307 -15.88 -1.87 -0.47
CA GLY A 307 -16.95 -2.85 -0.70
C GLY A 307 -17.09 -3.27 -2.15
N ILE A 308 -16.00 -3.30 -2.86
CA ILE A 308 -15.91 -3.76 -4.24
C ILE A 308 -14.98 -4.96 -4.33
N ASP A 309 -15.07 -5.71 -5.42
CA ASP A 309 -14.22 -6.86 -5.67
C ASP A 309 -12.79 -6.42 -6.02
N ALA A 310 -11.82 -7.25 -5.65
CA ALA A 310 -10.43 -7.08 -6.02
C ALA A 310 -10.15 -7.66 -7.42
N PRO A 311 -9.15 -7.16 -8.17
CA PRO A 311 -8.78 -7.76 -9.46
C PRO A 311 -8.25 -9.18 -9.30
N GLU A 312 -8.43 -10.02 -10.32
CA GLU A 312 -7.93 -11.40 -10.33
C GLU A 312 -6.41 -11.49 -10.32
N THR A 313 -5.73 -10.42 -10.77
CA THR A 313 -4.27 -10.33 -10.79
C THR A 313 -3.62 -10.05 -9.45
N ILE A 314 -4.41 -9.66 -8.42
CA ILE A 314 -3.90 -9.11 -7.15
C ILE A 314 -2.96 -10.04 -6.39
N ASP A 315 -3.16 -11.34 -6.49
CA ASP A 315 -2.41 -12.36 -5.75
C ASP A 315 -1.63 -13.33 -6.65
N PHE A 316 -1.33 -12.92 -7.86
CA PHE A 316 -0.60 -13.77 -8.82
C PHE A 316 0.72 -14.30 -8.22
N ASN A 317 0.87 -15.64 -8.17
CA ASN A 317 2.02 -16.34 -7.58
C ASN A 317 2.28 -16.09 -6.07
N PHE A 318 1.32 -15.52 -5.34
CA PHE A 318 1.48 -15.32 -3.91
C PHE A 318 1.61 -16.65 -3.14
N ASP A 319 0.78 -17.63 -3.51
CA ASP A 319 0.83 -19.00 -2.96
C ASP A 319 2.20 -19.65 -3.17
N LEU A 320 2.82 -19.44 -4.33
CA LEU A 320 4.16 -19.92 -4.62
C LEU A 320 5.21 -19.31 -3.68
N ILE A 321 5.15 -17.99 -3.47
CA ILE A 321 6.10 -17.29 -2.58
C ILE A 321 5.94 -17.81 -1.15
N TYR A 322 4.70 -17.90 -0.66
CA TYR A 322 4.44 -18.38 0.70
C TYR A 322 4.89 -19.83 0.87
N ARG A 323 4.56 -20.68 -0.09
CA ARG A 323 5.03 -22.09 -0.14
C ARG A 323 6.55 -22.17 -0.08
N THR A 324 7.25 -21.33 -0.83
CA THR A 324 8.72 -21.29 -0.88
C THR A 324 9.31 -20.92 0.47
N LEU A 325 8.76 -19.92 1.16
CA LEU A 325 9.18 -19.53 2.51
C LEU A 325 9.04 -20.70 3.50
N VAL A 326 7.95 -21.48 3.40
CA VAL A 326 7.60 -22.55 4.34
C VAL A 326 8.30 -23.87 4.04
N THR A 327 8.54 -24.20 2.76
CA THR A 327 8.92 -25.58 2.38
C THR A 327 10.28 -25.71 1.71
N LYS A 328 10.83 -24.63 1.13
CA LYS A 328 12.10 -24.72 0.43
C LYS A 328 13.25 -24.97 1.39
N GLN A 329 13.96 -26.07 1.17
CA GLN A 329 15.14 -26.46 1.95
C GLN A 329 16.42 -25.84 1.35
N PHE A 330 17.31 -25.46 2.23
CA PHE A 330 18.63 -24.93 1.93
C PHE A 330 19.69 -25.74 2.70
N ASP A 331 20.61 -26.36 1.97
CA ASP A 331 21.67 -27.17 2.56
C ASP A 331 22.87 -26.29 2.96
N ALA A 332 23.43 -26.55 4.11
CA ALA A 332 24.65 -25.89 4.56
C ALA A 332 25.83 -26.88 4.51
N PRO A 333 26.92 -26.62 3.73
CA PRO A 333 27.11 -25.55 2.77
C PRO A 333 26.36 -25.82 1.44
N PRO A 334 26.18 -24.87 0.50
CA PRO A 334 26.86 -23.55 0.45
C PRO A 334 26.13 -22.42 1.17
N TYR A 335 24.93 -22.69 1.72
CA TYR A 335 24.17 -21.70 2.45
C TYR A 335 24.63 -21.55 3.90
N GLU A 336 24.18 -20.52 4.59
CA GLU A 336 24.53 -20.27 6.00
C GLU A 336 24.08 -21.43 6.91
N PRO A 337 24.90 -21.82 7.92
CA PRO A 337 24.43 -22.76 8.94
C PRO A 337 23.24 -22.18 9.75
N PRO A 338 22.30 -23.01 10.20
CA PRO A 338 22.33 -24.50 10.19
C PRO A 338 21.69 -25.11 8.93
N GLY A 339 21.25 -24.32 7.94
CA GLY A 339 20.41 -24.76 6.86
C GLY A 339 18.93 -24.91 7.29
N GLY A 340 18.08 -25.42 6.39
CA GLY A 340 16.66 -25.62 6.66
C GLY A 340 15.74 -24.75 5.81
N THR A 341 14.51 -24.56 6.26
CA THR A 341 13.51 -23.68 5.61
C THR A 341 13.62 -22.25 6.11
N MET A 342 13.27 -21.27 5.25
CA MET A 342 13.28 -19.85 5.62
C MET A 342 12.34 -19.58 6.81
N PHE A 343 11.15 -20.16 6.81
CA PHE A 343 10.29 -20.19 7.99
C PHE A 343 10.64 -21.40 8.85
N ILE A 344 11.18 -21.16 10.04
CA ILE A 344 11.60 -22.20 10.95
C ILE A 344 10.36 -22.75 11.69
N PRO A 345 10.04 -24.03 11.58
CA PRO A 345 8.88 -24.61 12.27
C PRO A 345 8.89 -24.32 13.78
N ARG A 346 7.77 -23.83 14.31
CA ARG A 346 7.56 -23.54 15.74
C ARG A 346 8.43 -22.41 16.31
N LYS A 347 9.01 -21.55 15.46
CA LYS A 347 9.76 -20.35 15.87
C LYS A 347 9.21 -19.09 15.21
N ALA A 348 9.29 -17.96 15.88
CA ALA A 348 8.98 -16.66 15.29
C ALA A 348 10.06 -16.20 14.31
N GLU A 349 11.31 -16.58 14.58
CA GLU A 349 12.51 -16.23 13.83
C GLU A 349 12.50 -16.87 12.44
N GLN A 350 13.26 -16.27 11.52
CA GLN A 350 13.52 -16.77 10.18
C GLN A 350 14.96 -17.24 10.05
N TYR A 351 15.16 -18.20 9.16
CA TYR A 351 16.47 -18.58 8.66
C TYR A 351 16.75 -17.79 7.36
N TYR A 352 17.90 -17.19 7.27
CA TYR A 352 18.38 -16.41 6.14
C TYR A 352 19.48 -17.19 5.41
N PRO A 353 19.22 -17.80 4.25
CA PRO A 353 20.15 -18.69 3.57
C PRO A 353 21.47 -18.08 3.16
N GLN A 354 21.50 -16.76 2.96
CA GLN A 354 22.69 -15.98 2.59
C GLN A 354 22.93 -14.78 3.52
N GLY A 355 22.39 -14.84 4.73
CA GLY A 355 22.39 -13.70 5.64
C GLY A 355 21.31 -12.66 5.31
N THR A 356 21.38 -11.52 5.97
CA THR A 356 20.50 -10.37 5.73
C THR A 356 21.29 -9.08 5.92
N ASP A 357 21.07 -8.10 5.05
CA ASP A 357 21.62 -6.75 5.15
C ASP A 357 20.67 -5.78 5.88
N TRP A 358 19.44 -6.24 6.19
CA TRP A 358 18.48 -5.47 6.98
C TRP A 358 18.61 -5.83 8.47
N SER A 359 17.63 -6.48 9.05
CA SER A 359 17.66 -6.96 10.43
C SER A 359 16.90 -8.26 10.53
N PRO A 360 17.40 -9.25 11.30
CA PRO A 360 16.67 -10.50 11.52
C PRO A 360 15.38 -10.32 12.34
N LEU A 361 15.13 -9.11 12.89
CA LEU A 361 13.99 -8.83 13.77
C LEU A 361 12.80 -8.20 13.06
N ARG A 362 12.60 -8.44 11.75
CA ARG A 362 11.53 -7.84 10.96
C ARG A 362 10.17 -8.54 11.10
N PHE A 363 9.82 -8.89 12.32
CA PHE A 363 8.60 -9.67 12.61
C PHE A 363 7.30 -9.06 12.09
N ALA A 364 7.21 -7.72 12.00
CA ALA A 364 6.01 -7.04 11.47
C ALA A 364 5.74 -7.37 9.99
N CYS A 365 6.80 -7.44 9.15
CA CYS A 365 6.66 -7.84 7.74
C CYS A 365 6.10 -9.25 7.62
N PHE A 366 6.69 -10.18 8.39
CA PHE A 366 6.30 -11.58 8.35
C PHE A 366 4.92 -11.82 8.99
N LEU A 367 4.55 -11.05 10.02
CA LEU A 367 3.20 -11.08 10.58
C LEU A 367 2.15 -10.68 9.53
N GLY A 368 2.43 -9.64 8.75
CA GLY A 368 1.55 -9.25 7.64
C GLY A 368 1.39 -10.37 6.61
N MET A 369 2.51 -10.96 6.19
CA MET A 369 2.54 -12.08 5.23
C MET A 369 1.74 -13.29 5.72
N ASP A 370 1.93 -13.71 6.99
CA ASP A 370 1.19 -14.82 7.57
C ASP A 370 -0.29 -14.51 7.76
N THR A 371 -0.61 -13.25 8.07
CA THR A 371 -2.01 -12.82 8.21
C THR A 371 -2.76 -12.98 6.89
N ILE A 372 -2.14 -12.58 5.79
CA ILE A 372 -2.69 -12.74 4.44
C ILE A 372 -2.82 -14.23 4.11
N ALA A 373 -1.77 -15.02 4.34
CA ALA A 373 -1.76 -16.44 4.00
C ALA A 373 -2.83 -17.24 4.77
N ASP A 374 -3.02 -16.93 6.07
CA ASP A 374 -4.03 -17.55 6.91
C ASP A 374 -5.47 -17.15 6.49
N LEU A 375 -5.71 -15.85 6.31
CA LEU A 375 -7.07 -15.35 6.05
C LEU A 375 -7.56 -15.61 4.63
N LEU A 376 -6.66 -15.72 3.65
CA LEU A 376 -6.98 -15.97 2.24
C LEU A 376 -6.67 -17.41 1.78
N GLY A 377 -6.20 -18.29 2.70
CA GLY A 377 -6.04 -19.73 2.43
C GLY A 377 -4.79 -20.11 1.64
N TYR A 378 -3.77 -19.25 1.53
CA TYR A 378 -2.54 -19.58 0.77
C TYR A 378 -1.63 -20.62 1.45
N ASP A 379 -1.96 -21.04 2.66
CA ASP A 379 -1.29 -22.12 3.37
C ASP A 379 -1.97 -23.48 3.19
N GLU A 380 -2.97 -23.58 2.31
CA GLU A 380 -3.65 -24.84 2.05
C GLU A 380 -2.67 -25.87 1.49
N GLY A 381 -2.73 -27.11 2.03
CA GLY A 381 -1.83 -28.20 1.67
C GLY A 381 -0.39 -28.07 2.21
N LEU A 382 -0.03 -26.99 2.93
CA LEU A 382 1.28 -26.84 3.54
C LEU A 382 1.41 -27.60 4.86
N PRO A 383 2.63 -28.10 5.21
CA PRO A 383 2.87 -28.89 6.42
C PRO A 383 2.69 -28.09 7.72
N HIS A 384 2.79 -26.77 7.64
CA HIS A 384 2.63 -25.84 8.74
C HIS A 384 1.70 -24.71 8.33
N LYS A 385 0.76 -24.39 9.20
CA LYS A 385 -0.26 -23.37 8.94
C LYS A 385 0.22 -21.96 9.31
N ALA A 386 -0.18 -20.99 8.52
CA ALA A 386 0.13 -19.58 8.73
C ALA A 386 -0.35 -19.07 10.09
N ALA A 387 -1.51 -19.53 10.56
CA ALA A 387 -2.05 -19.20 11.88
C ALA A 387 -1.07 -19.47 13.03
N ALA A 388 -0.26 -20.52 12.93
CA ALA A 388 0.74 -20.86 13.96
C ALA A 388 1.86 -19.81 14.01
N TRP A 389 2.40 -19.38 12.86
CA TRP A 389 3.41 -18.32 12.82
C TRP A 389 2.84 -16.95 13.20
N ARG A 390 1.60 -16.66 12.79
CA ARG A 390 0.90 -15.44 13.26
C ARG A 390 0.91 -15.33 14.77
N THR A 391 0.54 -16.40 15.48
CA THR A 391 0.55 -16.42 16.95
C THR A 391 1.95 -16.21 17.49
N LEU A 392 2.93 -16.99 17.05
CA LEU A 392 4.32 -16.89 17.52
C LEU A 392 4.93 -15.49 17.30
N ARG A 393 4.72 -14.92 16.10
CA ARG A 393 5.24 -13.57 15.79
C ARG A 393 4.50 -12.47 16.54
N SER A 394 3.19 -12.61 16.72
CA SER A 394 2.41 -11.68 17.56
C SER A 394 2.90 -11.68 19.00
N GLU A 395 3.11 -12.86 19.59
CA GLU A 395 3.66 -12.99 20.95
C GLU A 395 5.06 -12.39 21.03
N ARG A 396 5.93 -12.64 20.03
CA ARG A 396 7.28 -12.06 19.98
C ARG A 396 7.26 -10.54 19.85
N ILE A 397 6.37 -9.98 19.03
CA ILE A 397 6.18 -8.53 18.91
C ILE A 397 5.72 -7.93 20.24
N LEU A 398 4.75 -8.56 20.92
CA LEU A 398 4.29 -8.10 22.25
C LEU A 398 5.40 -8.16 23.31
N GLU A 399 6.23 -9.19 23.29
CA GLU A 399 7.42 -9.29 24.12
C GLU A 399 8.40 -8.13 23.86
N MET A 400 8.68 -7.83 22.58
CA MET A 400 9.52 -6.71 22.20
C MET A 400 8.94 -5.37 22.65
N GLN A 401 7.65 -5.16 22.44
CA GLN A 401 6.96 -3.94 22.88
C GLN A 401 6.93 -3.80 24.41
N SER A 402 6.86 -4.90 25.15
CA SER A 402 6.83 -4.87 26.63
C SER A 402 8.13 -4.39 27.27
N ARG A 403 9.20 -4.32 26.53
CA ARG A 403 10.52 -3.79 26.96
C ARG A 403 10.52 -2.26 27.10
N HIS A 404 9.50 -1.58 26.55
CA HIS A 404 9.43 -0.13 26.41
C HIS A 404 8.10 0.41 26.93
N GLU A 405 8.14 1.44 27.79
CA GLU A 405 6.93 2.05 28.37
C GLU A 405 6.04 2.71 27.30
N ASP A 406 6.66 3.23 26.24
CA ASP A 406 5.94 3.88 25.14
C ASP A 406 5.35 2.89 24.11
N GLY A 407 5.64 1.61 24.21
CA GLY A 407 5.13 0.56 23.33
C GLY A 407 5.84 0.44 21.97
N ARG A 408 7.00 1.09 21.76
CA ARG A 408 7.86 0.85 20.60
C ARG A 408 8.36 -0.58 20.56
N MET A 409 8.72 -1.06 19.38
CA MET A 409 9.12 -2.45 19.19
C MET A 409 10.60 -2.68 19.43
N TYR A 410 11.48 -1.75 18.97
CA TYR A 410 12.92 -1.95 18.94
C TYR A 410 13.64 -1.15 20.02
N ALA A 411 14.72 -1.71 20.58
CA ALA A 411 15.75 -0.98 21.29
C ALA A 411 16.63 -0.20 20.27
N GLU A 412 17.32 0.84 20.73
CA GLU A 412 18.11 1.72 19.85
C GLU A 412 19.22 0.96 19.12
N GLU A 413 19.89 0.05 19.82
CA GLU A 413 20.98 -0.79 19.29
C GLU A 413 20.51 -1.87 18.29
N GLU A 414 19.25 -2.24 18.32
CA GLU A 414 18.63 -3.18 17.35
C GLU A 414 18.34 -2.53 16.01
N PHE A 415 18.59 -1.25 15.93
CA PHE A 415 18.21 -0.38 14.86
C PHE A 415 19.42 0.10 14.07
N LYS A 416 19.99 -0.73 13.26
CA LYS A 416 21.06 -0.33 12.32
C LYS A 416 20.49 0.49 11.16
N SER A 417 19.59 1.42 11.39
CA SER A 417 18.93 1.82 10.17
C SER A 417 18.47 3.22 10.14
N TYR A 418 17.87 3.53 9.06
CA TYR A 418 17.40 4.80 8.63
C TYR A 418 16.27 5.33 9.53
N PRO A 419 16.12 6.65 9.64
CA PRO A 419 15.04 7.28 10.38
C PRO A 419 13.67 6.82 9.89
N GLY A 420 12.73 6.62 10.80
CA GLY A 420 11.34 6.30 10.47
C GLY A 420 10.99 4.82 10.41
N ARG A 421 11.86 3.93 10.89
CA ARG A 421 11.59 2.49 10.88
C ARG A 421 10.44 2.08 11.80
N GLU A 422 10.37 2.60 13.03
CA GLU A 422 9.25 2.34 13.94
C GLU A 422 7.90 2.77 13.31
N GLN A 423 7.92 3.87 12.55
CA GLN A 423 6.75 4.36 11.85
C GLN A 423 6.32 3.42 10.71
N MET A 424 7.28 2.86 9.96
CA MET A 424 6.99 1.80 8.98
C MET A 424 6.44 0.54 9.64
N VAL A 425 7.03 0.12 10.75
CA VAL A 425 6.54 -1.03 11.54
C VAL A 425 5.11 -0.77 12.00
N PHE A 426 4.81 0.43 12.50
CA PHE A 426 3.46 0.81 12.89
C PHE A 426 2.45 0.66 11.73
N TRP A 427 2.80 1.13 10.53
CA TRP A 427 1.98 0.90 9.34
C TRP A 427 1.77 -0.59 9.06
N MET A 428 2.82 -1.42 9.05
CA MET A 428 2.70 -2.87 8.80
C MET A 428 1.83 -3.58 9.82
N LEU A 429 1.95 -3.22 11.11
CA LEU A 429 1.12 -3.76 12.19
C LEU A 429 -0.34 -3.31 12.06
N SER A 430 -0.58 -2.07 11.64
CA SER A 430 -1.92 -1.56 11.40
C SER A 430 -2.62 -2.28 10.25
N ASP A 431 -1.89 -2.63 9.19
CA ASP A 431 -2.44 -3.36 8.06
C ASP A 431 -2.78 -4.82 8.42
N ALA A 432 -1.90 -5.51 9.16
CA ALA A 432 -2.19 -6.84 9.67
C ALA A 432 -3.44 -6.85 10.59
N HIS A 433 -3.58 -5.81 11.43
CA HIS A 433 -4.77 -5.64 12.27
C HIS A 433 -6.02 -5.35 11.43
N LEU A 434 -5.94 -4.43 10.46
CA LEU A 434 -7.08 -4.06 9.62
C LEU A 434 -7.59 -5.25 8.80
N LEU A 435 -6.68 -6.06 8.26
CA LEU A 435 -7.05 -7.27 7.52
C LEU A 435 -7.79 -8.28 8.40
N GLN A 436 -7.31 -8.50 9.64
CA GLN A 436 -8.01 -9.34 10.63
C GLN A 436 -9.37 -8.73 10.99
N TRP A 437 -9.42 -7.42 11.21
CA TRP A 437 -10.64 -6.72 11.60
C TRP A 437 -11.73 -6.81 10.52
N LEU A 438 -11.35 -6.71 9.24
CA LEU A 438 -12.24 -6.89 8.08
C LEU A 438 -12.69 -8.36 7.96
N SER A 439 -11.78 -9.29 8.11
CA SER A 439 -12.08 -10.73 8.10
C SER A 439 -13.07 -11.12 9.19
N ASP A 440 -12.89 -10.64 10.42
CA ASP A 440 -13.80 -10.88 11.54
C ASP A 440 -15.24 -10.41 11.25
N ARG A 441 -15.41 -9.51 10.30
CA ARG A 441 -16.72 -8.95 9.88
C ARG A 441 -17.26 -9.57 8.62
N GLY A 442 -16.50 -10.50 8.00
CA GLY A 442 -16.85 -11.11 6.73
C GLY A 442 -16.89 -10.07 5.59
N ALA A 443 -15.97 -9.10 5.65
CA ALA A 443 -15.93 -7.95 4.75
C ALA A 443 -14.68 -7.93 3.85
N LEU A 444 -13.96 -9.05 3.75
CA LEU A 444 -12.85 -9.15 2.80
C LEU A 444 -13.39 -9.16 1.36
N ALA A 445 -12.73 -8.40 0.48
CA ALA A 445 -13.04 -8.36 -0.94
C ALA A 445 -12.85 -9.73 -1.58
N GLU A 446 -13.76 -10.12 -2.45
CA GLU A 446 -13.62 -11.27 -3.34
C GLU A 446 -12.83 -10.88 -4.59
N LYS A 447 -12.34 -11.86 -5.34
CA LYS A 447 -11.63 -11.60 -6.60
C LYS A 447 -12.58 -11.71 -7.79
N LYS A 448 -12.51 -10.73 -8.70
CA LYS A 448 -13.31 -10.71 -9.93
C LYS A 448 -12.54 -9.98 -11.04
N ASN A 449 -12.83 -10.40 -12.27
CA ASN A 449 -12.36 -9.66 -13.44
C ASN A 449 -13.00 -8.25 -13.47
N TRP A 450 -12.23 -7.25 -13.14
CA TRP A 450 -12.69 -5.85 -13.06
C TRP A 450 -12.53 -5.07 -14.38
N LEU A 451 -11.95 -5.70 -15.42
CA LEU A 451 -11.84 -5.14 -16.77
C LEU A 451 -12.94 -5.61 -17.71
N ALA A 452 -13.87 -6.44 -17.23
CA ALA A 452 -14.95 -7.01 -18.03
C ALA A 452 -16.20 -6.11 -18.12
N GLU A 453 -16.22 -4.98 -17.43
CA GLU A 453 -17.39 -4.06 -17.36
C GLU A 453 -17.25 -2.89 -18.29
#